data_77b5f1b87ccba1166b3ec7496f789569
#
_entry.id   77b5f1b87ccba1166b3ec7496f789569
#
_cell.length_a   1.000
_cell.length_b   1.000
_cell.length_c   1.000
_cell.angle_alpha   90.00
_cell.angle_beta   90.00
_cell.angle_gamma   90.00
#
_symmetry.space_group_name_H-M   'P 1'
#
loop_
_entity.id
_entity.type
_entity.pdbx_description
1 polymer ?
#
loop_
_entity_poly.entity_id
_entity_poly.type
_entity_poly.pdbx_seq_one_letter_code
_entity_poly.pdbx_strand_id
1 'polypeptide(L)'
;MKLTFHLPYKAQWGDTLEVTIHLLTTGGRDKTENVAMHTDDGLNWVAEYNVLHSWHQAFNAIFYTYQLRAANGEMRRRECNPVPRAVALSPNRDYTFYDNWLDLPLHWQRMADQSGVVVNLRPDKVVIPPVPMSRLTVVLNARAYGLLPHEQIGVLGDAPTLGSWLVNRYLPMTKIGDNAWTVAINADMIEHFPLLYKYVIVDSDTRKMKYWERGDNRTLRAVDDTPQNKVIVHNDNTVRISRDAIYEAKMPSVREDEERNQASYDYKKLRTSDNQRI
;
A
#
# COMPACT_ATOMS: atom_id res chain seq x y z
N MET A 1 -18.22 -6.33 -8.36
CA MET A 1 -16.98 -5.71 -7.83
C MET A 1 -16.96 -5.95 -6.35
N LYS A 2 -15.96 -6.68 -5.89
CA LYS A 2 -15.72 -6.94 -4.46
C LYS A 2 -14.56 -6.07 -3.98
N LEU A 3 -14.73 -5.42 -2.85
CA LEU A 3 -13.71 -4.66 -2.15
C LEU A 3 -13.38 -5.41 -0.87
N THR A 4 -12.14 -5.82 -0.68
CA THR A 4 -11.67 -6.55 0.51
C THR A 4 -10.57 -5.73 1.19
N PHE A 5 -10.74 -5.43 2.47
CA PHE A 5 -9.83 -4.60 3.26
C PHE A 5 -9.15 -5.45 4.32
N HIS A 6 -7.83 -5.41 4.41
CA HIS A 6 -7.04 -6.06 5.43
C HIS A 6 -6.27 -5.00 6.23
N LEU A 7 -6.45 -5.03 7.55
CA LEU A 7 -5.78 -4.11 8.47
C LEU A 7 -5.22 -4.86 9.68
N PRO A 8 -3.90 -4.98 9.83
CA PRO A 8 -3.31 -5.43 11.07
C PRO A 8 -3.43 -4.33 12.13
N TYR A 9 -4.11 -4.62 13.22
CA TYR A 9 -4.32 -3.70 14.33
C TYR A 9 -4.58 -4.45 15.62
N LYS A 10 -3.81 -4.15 16.68
CA LYS A 10 -4.03 -4.74 18.00
C LYS A 10 -5.10 -3.94 18.75
N ALA A 11 -6.33 -4.43 18.73
CA ALA A 11 -7.44 -3.85 19.48
C ALA A 11 -7.50 -4.37 20.92
N GLN A 12 -8.19 -3.64 21.80
CA GLN A 12 -8.52 -4.12 23.13
C GLN A 12 -9.74 -5.04 23.05
N TRP A 13 -9.89 -5.89 24.06
CA TRP A 13 -11.06 -6.76 24.16
C TRP A 13 -12.36 -5.95 24.15
N GLY A 14 -13.29 -6.35 23.28
CA GLY A 14 -14.56 -5.66 23.08
C GLY A 14 -14.52 -4.46 22.13
N ASP A 15 -13.34 -4.01 21.67
CA ASP A 15 -13.26 -3.01 20.62
C ASP A 15 -13.60 -3.62 19.25
N THR A 16 -14.14 -2.79 18.38
CA THR A 16 -14.43 -3.14 16.97
C THR A 16 -13.79 -2.15 16.03
N LEU A 17 -13.33 -2.64 14.89
CA LEU A 17 -12.86 -1.80 13.80
C LEU A 17 -13.92 -1.67 12.72
N GLU A 18 -13.92 -0.52 12.08
CA GLU A 18 -14.85 -0.19 11.01
C GLU A 18 -14.08 0.57 9.92
N VAL A 19 -14.36 0.25 8.66
CA VAL A 19 -13.91 1.02 7.51
C VAL A 19 -15.04 1.89 7.00
N THR A 20 -14.81 3.20 6.91
CA THR A 20 -15.71 4.14 6.25
C THR A 20 -15.28 4.28 4.80
N ILE A 21 -16.16 3.94 3.87
CA ILE A 21 -15.93 3.92 2.43
C ILE A 21 -16.74 5.05 1.80
N HIS A 22 -16.08 5.89 1.01
CA HIS A 22 -16.70 6.90 0.17
C HIS A 22 -16.53 6.54 -1.30
N LEU A 23 -17.57 6.16 -1.97
CA LEU A 23 -17.60 5.83 -3.40
C LEU A 23 -17.99 7.08 -4.18
N LEU A 24 -17.11 7.53 -5.05
CA LEU A 24 -17.34 8.70 -5.89
C LEU A 24 -17.92 8.32 -7.24
N THR A 25 -18.87 9.11 -7.71
CA THR A 25 -19.47 8.95 -9.03
C THR A 25 -19.13 10.11 -9.97
N THR A 26 -19.12 9.84 -11.25
CA THR A 26 -18.98 10.88 -12.28
C THR A 26 -20.17 11.85 -12.31
N GLY A 27 -21.30 11.44 -11.76
CA GLY A 27 -22.56 12.22 -11.75
C GLY A 27 -22.91 12.91 -10.44
N GLY A 28 -21.99 12.90 -9.44
CA GLY A 28 -22.16 13.65 -8.19
C GLY A 28 -23.13 13.04 -7.17
N ARG A 29 -23.49 11.76 -7.31
CA ARG A 29 -24.22 11.00 -6.29
C ARG A 29 -23.27 10.05 -5.58
N ASP A 30 -22.44 10.60 -4.73
CA ASP A 30 -21.49 9.86 -3.94
C ASP A 30 -22.22 9.02 -2.88
N LYS A 31 -21.63 7.86 -2.55
CA LYS A 31 -22.18 6.95 -1.55
C LYS A 31 -21.17 6.77 -0.43
N THR A 32 -21.64 6.87 0.80
CA THR A 32 -20.83 6.58 1.98
C THR A 32 -21.37 5.34 2.69
N GLU A 33 -20.51 4.41 3.01
CA GLU A 33 -20.80 3.18 3.73
C GLU A 33 -19.84 2.99 4.90
N ASN A 34 -20.37 2.50 6.00
CA ASN A 34 -19.58 2.05 7.14
C ASN A 34 -19.64 0.54 7.21
N VAL A 35 -18.51 -0.12 7.09
CA VAL A 35 -18.43 -1.58 7.05
C VAL A 35 -17.66 -2.06 8.27
N ALA A 36 -18.33 -2.85 9.12
CA ALA A 36 -17.68 -3.45 10.26
C ALA A 36 -16.61 -4.46 9.81
N MET A 37 -15.47 -4.45 10.46
CA MET A 37 -14.42 -5.43 10.26
C MET A 37 -14.57 -6.58 11.25
N HIS A 38 -14.12 -7.74 10.88
CA HIS A 38 -14.06 -8.92 11.74
C HIS A 38 -12.64 -9.44 11.89
N THR A 39 -12.40 -10.18 12.94
CA THR A 39 -11.10 -10.78 13.26
C THR A 39 -11.30 -12.07 14.04
N ASP A 40 -10.44 -13.05 13.78
CA ASP A 40 -10.40 -14.31 14.54
C ASP A 40 -9.32 -14.29 15.64
N ASP A 41 -8.30 -13.44 15.47
CA ASP A 41 -7.11 -13.41 16.34
C ASP A 41 -6.94 -12.09 17.13
N GLY A 42 -7.84 -11.12 16.92
CA GLY A 42 -7.73 -9.78 17.50
C GLY A 42 -6.60 -8.91 16.97
N LEU A 43 -5.88 -9.39 15.95
CA LEU A 43 -4.72 -8.71 15.35
C LEU A 43 -4.90 -8.40 13.87
N ASN A 44 -5.52 -9.32 13.13
CA ASN A 44 -5.76 -9.18 11.70
C ASN A 44 -7.25 -8.96 11.43
N TRP A 45 -7.58 -7.80 10.93
CA TRP A 45 -8.96 -7.39 10.70
C TRP A 45 -9.28 -7.38 9.20
N VAL A 46 -10.45 -7.91 8.85
CA VAL A 46 -10.90 -8.01 7.46
C VAL A 46 -12.31 -7.45 7.34
N ALA A 47 -12.54 -6.69 6.28
CA ALA A 47 -13.87 -6.27 5.86
C ALA A 47 -14.07 -6.58 4.38
N GLU A 48 -15.29 -6.96 4.01
CA GLU A 48 -15.68 -7.18 2.63
C GLU A 48 -16.90 -6.33 2.29
N TYR A 49 -16.84 -5.66 1.16
CA TYR A 49 -17.96 -4.88 0.63
C TYR A 49 -18.21 -5.21 -0.83
N ASN A 50 -19.45 -5.62 -1.13
CA ASN A 50 -19.86 -5.93 -2.48
C ASN A 50 -20.60 -4.75 -3.10
N VAL A 51 -19.97 -4.11 -4.08
CA VAL A 51 -20.64 -3.10 -4.90
C VAL A 51 -21.62 -3.80 -5.81
N LEU A 52 -22.92 -3.45 -5.72
CA LEU A 52 -23.98 -4.05 -6.53
C LEU A 52 -23.71 -3.86 -8.03
N HIS A 53 -24.06 -4.84 -8.83
CA HIS A 53 -23.80 -4.84 -10.28
C HIS A 53 -24.34 -3.60 -11.00
N SER A 54 -25.52 -3.14 -10.64
CA SER A 54 -26.16 -1.93 -11.18
C SER A 54 -25.38 -0.64 -10.92
N TRP A 55 -24.43 -0.65 -9.97
CA TRP A 55 -23.61 0.51 -9.58
C TRP A 55 -22.17 0.43 -10.06
N HIS A 56 -21.71 -0.70 -10.59
CA HIS A 56 -20.29 -0.90 -10.98
C HIS A 56 -19.78 0.14 -11.97
N GLN A 57 -20.63 0.59 -12.87
CA GLN A 57 -20.28 1.58 -13.90
C GLN A 57 -20.42 3.03 -13.41
N ALA A 58 -21.07 3.24 -12.26
CA ALA A 58 -21.32 4.55 -11.72
C ALA A 58 -20.13 5.11 -10.91
N PHE A 59 -19.39 4.22 -10.25
CA PHE A 59 -18.28 4.63 -9.38
C PHE A 59 -16.95 4.63 -10.13
N ASN A 60 -16.20 5.74 -10.01
CA ASN A 60 -14.90 5.94 -10.64
C ASN A 60 -13.74 5.98 -9.66
N ALA A 61 -14.02 6.20 -8.38
CA ALA A 61 -13.00 6.23 -7.34
C ALA A 61 -13.57 5.86 -5.98
N ILE A 62 -12.68 5.45 -5.09
CA ILE A 62 -12.94 5.19 -3.67
C ILE A 62 -12.00 6.02 -2.81
N PHE A 63 -12.54 6.57 -1.72
CA PHE A 63 -11.80 7.07 -0.57
C PHE A 63 -12.21 6.28 0.65
N TYR A 64 -11.28 6.02 1.57
CA TYR A 64 -11.63 5.29 2.79
C TYR A 64 -10.71 5.60 3.95
N THR A 65 -11.23 5.40 5.17
CA THR A 65 -10.52 5.56 6.43
C THR A 65 -10.97 4.53 7.44
N TYR A 66 -10.16 4.28 8.46
CA TYR A 66 -10.49 3.36 9.54
C TYR A 66 -10.83 4.09 10.83
N GLN A 67 -11.71 3.48 11.61
CA GLN A 67 -12.06 3.96 12.95
C GLN A 67 -12.19 2.80 13.94
N LEU A 68 -11.81 3.06 15.17
CA LEU A 68 -11.92 2.15 16.30
C LEU A 68 -13.09 2.57 17.17
N ARG A 69 -13.98 1.64 17.47
CA ARG A 69 -15.08 1.83 18.40
C ARG A 69 -14.89 0.98 19.64
N ALA A 70 -15.23 1.54 20.80
CA ALA A 70 -15.31 0.81 22.04
C ALA A 70 -16.52 -0.13 22.06
N ALA A 71 -16.56 -1.06 23.02
CA ALA A 71 -17.66 -2.01 23.20
C ALA A 71 -19.05 -1.34 23.38
N ASN A 72 -19.10 -0.12 23.90
CA ASN A 72 -20.33 0.68 24.02
C ASN A 72 -20.74 1.42 22.73
N GLY A 73 -20.00 1.23 21.63
CA GLY A 73 -20.25 1.85 20.33
C GLY A 73 -19.65 3.26 20.16
N GLU A 74 -19.07 3.86 21.23
CA GLU A 74 -18.41 5.16 21.12
C GLU A 74 -17.18 5.09 20.22
N MET A 75 -16.96 6.10 19.41
CA MET A 75 -15.74 6.24 18.64
C MET A 75 -14.56 6.55 19.56
N ARG A 76 -13.65 5.57 19.73
CA ARG A 76 -12.46 5.70 20.57
C ARG A 76 -11.31 6.37 19.83
N ARG A 77 -11.14 6.03 18.57
CA ARG A 77 -10.05 6.54 17.73
C ARG A 77 -10.44 6.52 16.26
N ARG A 78 -9.99 7.53 15.55
CA ARG A 78 -10.07 7.59 14.08
C ARG A 78 -8.68 7.84 13.52
N GLU A 79 -8.38 7.28 12.35
CA GLU A 79 -7.13 7.61 11.67
C GLU A 79 -7.02 9.12 11.41
N CYS A 80 -5.86 9.66 11.72
CA CYS A 80 -5.50 11.04 11.38
C CYS A 80 -4.61 11.05 10.14
N ASN A 81 -5.23 11.11 8.98
CA ASN A 81 -4.54 11.09 7.70
C ASN A 81 -5.00 12.28 6.84
N PRO A 82 -4.17 13.33 6.67
CA PRO A 82 -4.53 14.54 5.94
C PRO A 82 -4.73 14.31 4.43
N VAL A 83 -4.11 13.26 3.90
CA VAL A 83 -4.33 12.81 2.53
C VAL A 83 -5.00 11.45 2.59
N PRO A 84 -6.29 11.35 2.26
CA PRO A 84 -7.03 10.09 2.35
C PRO A 84 -6.41 9.03 1.43
N ARG A 85 -6.65 7.75 1.77
CA ARG A 85 -6.41 6.69 0.82
C ARG A 85 -7.40 6.82 -0.31
N ALA A 86 -6.90 6.84 -1.54
CA ALA A 86 -7.72 7.00 -2.73
C ALA A 86 -7.25 6.06 -3.83
N VAL A 87 -8.19 5.43 -4.52
CA VAL A 87 -7.89 4.55 -5.67
C VAL A 87 -8.98 4.73 -6.72
N ALA A 88 -8.57 4.82 -7.99
CA ALA A 88 -9.49 4.78 -9.11
C ALA A 88 -10.12 3.39 -9.24
N LEU A 89 -11.42 3.35 -9.42
CA LEU A 89 -12.18 2.12 -9.64
C LEU A 89 -12.41 1.90 -11.13
N SER A 90 -12.23 0.66 -11.56
CA SER A 90 -12.56 0.21 -12.91
C SER A 90 -13.69 -0.83 -12.85
N PRO A 91 -14.67 -0.79 -13.72
CA PRO A 91 -15.75 -1.77 -13.76
C PRO A 91 -15.20 -3.21 -13.89
N ASN A 92 -15.91 -4.16 -13.30
CA ASN A 92 -15.62 -5.59 -13.41
C ASN A 92 -14.25 -6.03 -12.88
N ARG A 93 -13.67 -5.29 -11.95
CA ARG A 93 -12.45 -5.66 -11.24
C ARG A 93 -12.71 -5.75 -9.74
N ASP A 94 -12.08 -6.72 -9.10
CA ASP A 94 -12.07 -6.83 -7.64
C ASP A 94 -10.83 -6.15 -7.07
N TYR A 95 -10.98 -5.58 -5.88
CA TYR A 95 -9.92 -4.81 -5.21
C TYR A 95 -9.62 -5.42 -3.85
N THR A 96 -8.35 -5.66 -3.57
CA THR A 96 -7.88 -6.09 -2.26
C THR A 96 -6.91 -5.05 -1.71
N PHE A 97 -7.22 -4.49 -0.56
CA PHE A 97 -6.46 -3.45 0.11
C PHE A 97 -5.69 -4.06 1.28
N TYR A 98 -4.38 -3.86 1.30
CA TYR A 98 -3.50 -4.20 2.40
C TYR A 98 -3.03 -2.91 3.03
N ASP A 99 -3.53 -2.63 4.22
CA ASP A 99 -3.36 -1.36 4.89
C ASP A 99 -2.56 -1.50 6.17
N ASN A 100 -2.05 -0.39 6.63
CA ASN A 100 -1.55 -0.19 7.98
C ASN A 100 -2.30 1.00 8.58
N TRP A 101 -2.53 0.98 9.89
CA TRP A 101 -3.10 2.14 10.57
C TRP A 101 -2.20 3.36 10.37
N LEU A 102 -2.75 4.45 9.84
CA LEU A 102 -2.02 5.67 9.54
C LEU A 102 -2.44 6.77 10.52
N ASP A 103 -1.47 7.22 11.29
CA ASP A 103 -1.58 8.44 12.06
C ASP A 103 -0.51 9.45 11.62
N LEU A 104 -0.83 10.71 11.73
CA LEU A 104 0.18 11.75 11.66
C LEU A 104 1.23 11.53 12.74
N PRO A 105 2.51 11.85 12.50
CA PRO A 105 3.50 11.96 13.56
C PRO A 105 2.98 12.83 14.72
N LEU A 106 3.29 12.46 15.96
CA LEU A 106 2.72 13.09 17.17
C LEU A 106 2.82 14.62 17.18
N HIS A 107 3.88 15.19 16.63
CA HIS A 107 4.03 16.66 16.56
C HIS A 107 3.01 17.31 15.62
N TRP A 108 2.63 16.63 14.53
CA TRP A 108 1.60 17.11 13.62
C TRP A 108 0.19 16.95 14.20
N GLN A 109 -0.06 15.88 14.94
CA GLN A 109 -1.32 15.67 15.65
C GLN A 109 -1.54 16.81 16.66
N ARG A 110 -0.53 17.15 17.46
CA ARG A 110 -0.62 18.27 18.43
C ARG A 110 -0.90 19.63 17.76
N MET A 111 -0.32 19.88 16.60
CA MET A 111 -0.60 21.10 15.84
C MET A 111 -2.02 21.12 15.29
N ALA A 112 -2.53 19.99 14.81
CA ALA A 112 -3.90 19.86 14.33
C ALA A 112 -4.91 20.07 15.47
N ASP A 113 -4.66 19.48 16.63
CA ASP A 113 -5.51 19.61 17.83
C ASP A 113 -5.55 21.06 18.35
N GLN A 114 -4.41 21.74 18.34
CA GLN A 114 -4.30 23.14 18.79
C GLN A 114 -4.94 24.14 17.85
N SER A 115 -4.92 23.84 16.54
CA SER A 115 -5.45 24.76 15.52
C SER A 115 -6.96 24.62 15.29
N GLY A 116 -7.61 23.62 15.92
CA GLY A 116 -9.03 23.30 15.66
C GLY A 116 -9.30 22.92 14.19
N VAL A 117 -8.26 22.69 13.41
CA VAL A 117 -8.38 22.25 12.03
C VAL A 117 -8.88 20.82 12.04
N VAL A 118 -10.19 20.68 11.93
CA VAL A 118 -10.78 19.43 11.49
C VAL A 118 -10.14 19.16 10.13
N VAL A 119 -9.34 18.08 10.06
CA VAL A 119 -8.79 17.61 8.80
C VAL A 119 -9.98 17.12 7.98
N ASN A 120 -10.67 18.05 7.33
CA ASN A 120 -11.69 17.73 6.36
C ASN A 120 -10.97 17.09 5.20
N LEU A 121 -11.21 15.79 5.04
CA LEU A 121 -10.86 15.06 3.84
C LEU A 121 -11.49 15.83 2.67
N ARG A 122 -10.67 16.59 1.93
CA ARG A 122 -11.12 17.26 0.71
C ARG A 122 -10.70 16.41 -0.48
N PRO A 123 -11.60 15.56 -1.00
CA PRO A 123 -11.32 14.69 -2.13
C PRO A 123 -10.86 15.45 -3.37
N ASP A 124 -11.31 16.69 -3.53
CA ASP A 124 -10.99 17.61 -4.63
C ASP A 124 -9.50 17.99 -4.75
N LYS A 125 -8.71 17.78 -3.69
CA LYS A 125 -7.26 18.06 -3.68
C LYS A 125 -6.39 16.82 -3.92
N VAL A 126 -6.98 15.64 -4.02
CA VAL A 126 -6.24 14.40 -4.21
C VAL A 126 -6.20 14.05 -5.69
N VAL A 127 -5.03 13.93 -6.25
CA VAL A 127 -4.84 13.38 -7.60
C VAL A 127 -5.00 11.86 -7.51
N ILE A 128 -5.93 11.30 -8.26
CA ILE A 128 -6.17 9.86 -8.33
C ILE A 128 -5.76 9.37 -9.72
N PRO A 129 -4.56 8.79 -9.87
CA PRO A 129 -4.12 8.26 -11.15
C PRO A 129 -5.01 7.07 -11.58
N PRO A 130 -5.24 6.91 -12.88
CA PRO A 130 -5.96 5.76 -13.37
C PRO A 130 -5.17 4.46 -13.08
N VAL A 131 -5.89 3.39 -12.76
CA VAL A 131 -5.31 2.06 -12.59
C VAL A 131 -5.18 1.39 -13.96
N PRO A 132 -4.00 0.92 -14.38
CA PRO A 132 -3.81 0.24 -15.66
C PRO A 132 -4.74 -0.98 -15.82
N MET A 133 -5.19 -1.20 -17.05
CA MET A 133 -6.02 -2.37 -17.38
C MET A 133 -5.09 -3.57 -17.66
N SER A 134 -4.96 -4.44 -16.66
CA SER A 134 -4.23 -5.71 -16.71
C SER A 134 -5.00 -6.76 -15.92
N ARG A 135 -4.70 -8.04 -16.09
CA ARG A 135 -5.35 -9.10 -15.30
C ARG A 135 -5.04 -8.94 -13.82
N LEU A 136 -3.78 -8.64 -13.51
CA LEU A 136 -3.33 -8.30 -12.18
C LEU A 136 -2.63 -6.95 -12.20
N THR A 137 -3.10 -6.01 -11.40
CA THR A 137 -2.43 -4.74 -11.15
C THR A 137 -2.06 -4.64 -9.68
N VAL A 138 -0.85 -4.21 -9.40
CA VAL A 138 -0.40 -3.84 -8.05
C VAL A 138 -0.27 -2.34 -7.97
N VAL A 139 -0.92 -1.73 -6.99
CA VAL A 139 -0.78 -0.30 -6.66
C VAL A 139 -0.02 -0.19 -5.35
N LEU A 140 1.13 0.45 -5.37
CA LEU A 140 1.90 0.76 -4.17
C LEU A 140 1.67 2.23 -3.80
N ASN A 141 1.24 2.46 -2.59
CA ASN A 141 1.09 3.79 -2.00
C ASN A 141 2.06 3.95 -0.85
N ALA A 142 2.72 5.09 -0.76
CA ALA A 142 3.69 5.38 0.28
C ALA A 142 3.59 6.82 0.79
N ARG A 143 4.06 7.03 2.02
CA ARG A 143 4.20 8.35 2.65
C ARG A 143 5.68 8.68 2.81
N ALA A 144 6.13 9.81 2.29
CA ALA A 144 7.52 10.24 2.39
C ALA A 144 7.60 11.64 2.98
N TYR A 145 7.98 11.71 4.25
CA TYR A 145 8.15 12.97 4.97
C TYR A 145 9.61 13.42 4.92
N GLY A 146 9.82 14.74 4.87
CA GLY A 146 11.17 15.31 4.91
C GLY A 146 11.96 15.23 3.60
N LEU A 147 11.27 15.02 2.46
CA LEU A 147 11.90 15.19 1.15
C LEU A 147 12.31 16.64 0.92
N LEU A 148 13.47 16.85 0.31
CA LEU A 148 13.91 18.16 -0.15
C LEU A 148 13.16 18.56 -1.44
N PRO A 149 13.17 19.87 -1.81
CA PRO A 149 12.41 20.37 -2.97
C PRO A 149 12.71 19.65 -4.29
N HIS A 150 13.95 19.16 -4.48
CA HIS A 150 14.38 18.44 -5.68
C HIS A 150 14.40 16.92 -5.49
N GLU A 151 13.68 16.40 -4.50
CA GLU A 151 13.62 14.98 -4.23
C GLU A 151 12.22 14.43 -4.50
N GLN A 152 12.21 13.26 -5.09
CA GLN A 152 11.02 12.44 -5.31
C GLN A 152 11.32 10.99 -4.92
N ILE A 153 10.31 10.16 -4.85
CA ILE A 153 10.52 8.73 -4.57
C ILE A 153 10.26 7.89 -5.80
N GLY A 154 10.98 6.78 -5.87
CA GLY A 154 10.77 5.69 -6.80
C GLY A 154 10.75 4.38 -6.05
N VAL A 155 10.51 3.29 -6.76
CA VAL A 155 10.56 1.94 -6.23
C VAL A 155 11.45 1.06 -7.10
N LEU A 156 12.22 0.20 -6.46
CA LEU A 156 13.01 -0.88 -7.07
C LEU A 156 12.67 -2.19 -6.40
N GLY A 157 12.78 -3.28 -7.13
CA GLY A 157 12.52 -4.61 -6.59
C GLY A 157 13.14 -5.72 -7.42
N ASP A 158 12.88 -6.95 -7.02
CA ASP A 158 13.43 -8.16 -7.64
C ASP A 158 12.80 -8.50 -8.99
N ALA A 159 11.54 -8.12 -9.23
CA ALA A 159 10.88 -8.37 -10.50
C ALA A 159 11.39 -7.44 -11.62
N PRO A 160 11.37 -7.90 -12.89
CA PRO A 160 11.71 -7.06 -14.05
C PRO A 160 10.88 -5.78 -14.13
N THR A 161 9.60 -5.85 -13.79
CA THR A 161 8.69 -4.70 -13.70
C THR A 161 9.05 -3.69 -12.61
N LEU A 162 9.83 -4.12 -11.61
CA LEU A 162 10.40 -3.30 -10.55
C LEU A 162 11.89 -3.00 -10.76
N GLY A 163 12.41 -3.23 -11.98
CA GLY A 163 13.77 -2.87 -12.37
C GLY A 163 14.85 -3.86 -11.98
N SER A 164 14.54 -5.04 -11.41
CA SER A 164 15.50 -6.09 -11.03
C SER A 164 16.70 -5.55 -10.23
N TRP A 165 16.42 -4.70 -9.27
CA TRP A 165 17.41 -4.00 -8.42
C TRP A 165 18.41 -3.09 -9.16
N LEU A 166 18.21 -2.84 -10.46
CA LEU A 166 19.09 -1.97 -11.23
C LEU A 166 18.74 -0.50 -10.96
N VAL A 167 19.64 0.24 -10.34
CA VAL A 167 19.42 1.63 -9.87
C VAL A 167 18.97 2.60 -10.95
N ASN A 168 19.34 2.34 -12.20
CA ASN A 168 18.92 3.13 -13.37
C ASN A 168 17.55 2.71 -13.94
N ARG A 169 16.91 1.68 -13.36
CA ARG A 169 15.61 1.15 -13.76
C ARG A 169 14.52 1.31 -12.69
N TYR A 170 14.75 2.20 -11.71
CA TYR A 170 13.71 2.46 -10.73
C TYR A 170 12.42 2.93 -11.40
N LEU A 171 11.30 2.52 -10.84
CA LEU A 171 9.99 2.95 -11.27
C LEU A 171 9.62 4.23 -10.51
N PRO A 172 9.47 5.39 -11.18
CA PRO A 172 9.14 6.64 -10.51
C PRO A 172 7.71 6.59 -9.96
N MET A 173 7.51 7.16 -8.77
CA MET A 173 6.18 7.31 -8.19
C MET A 173 5.59 8.68 -8.52
N THR A 174 4.27 8.73 -8.61
CA THR A 174 3.50 9.96 -8.82
C THR A 174 3.10 10.55 -7.47
N LYS A 175 3.35 11.83 -7.26
CA LYS A 175 2.87 12.56 -6.10
C LYS A 175 1.36 12.79 -6.23
N ILE A 176 0.59 12.34 -5.25
CA ILE A 176 -0.89 12.43 -5.23
C ILE A 176 -1.42 13.42 -4.19
N GLY A 177 -0.54 13.94 -3.35
CA GLY A 177 -0.86 14.90 -2.30
C GLY A 177 0.37 15.21 -1.47
N ASP A 178 0.20 15.94 -0.38
CA ASP A 178 1.30 16.27 0.51
C ASP A 178 1.88 15.00 1.13
N ASN A 179 3.18 14.77 0.86
CA ASN A 179 3.93 13.60 1.31
C ASN A 179 3.34 12.24 0.87
N ALA A 180 2.40 12.23 -0.08
CA ALA A 180 1.72 11.03 -0.56
C ALA A 180 2.11 10.72 -2.00
N TRP A 181 2.45 9.46 -2.24
CA TRP A 181 2.97 8.97 -3.51
C TRP A 181 2.33 7.64 -3.88
N THR A 182 2.14 7.42 -5.17
CA THR A 182 1.57 6.18 -5.72
C THR A 182 2.28 5.73 -6.99
N VAL A 183 2.25 4.45 -7.23
CA VAL A 183 2.62 3.85 -8.52
C VAL A 183 1.77 2.62 -8.77
N ALA A 184 1.35 2.43 -10.01
CA ALA A 184 0.62 1.24 -10.43
C ALA A 184 1.50 0.39 -11.37
N ILE A 185 1.56 -0.89 -11.08
CA ILE A 185 2.43 -1.87 -11.72
C ILE A 185 1.56 -2.91 -12.43
N ASN A 186 1.81 -3.14 -13.71
CA ASN A 186 1.27 -4.31 -14.38
C ASN A 186 2.01 -5.56 -13.84
N ALA A 187 1.26 -6.42 -13.17
CA ALA A 187 1.78 -7.62 -12.52
C ALA A 187 1.48 -8.92 -13.31
N ASP A 188 0.99 -8.83 -14.54
CA ASP A 188 0.63 -9.99 -15.35
C ASP A 188 1.82 -10.91 -15.64
N MET A 189 3.03 -10.35 -15.67
CA MET A 189 4.28 -11.05 -15.96
C MET A 189 5.09 -11.38 -14.70
N ILE A 190 4.50 -11.21 -13.52
CA ILE A 190 5.17 -11.57 -12.28
C ILE A 190 4.97 -13.06 -12.04
N GLU A 191 6.06 -13.81 -12.10
CA GLU A 191 6.05 -15.28 -12.03
C GLU A 191 6.01 -15.83 -10.61
N HIS A 192 6.43 -15.01 -9.64
CA HIS A 192 6.52 -15.46 -8.24
C HIS A 192 6.16 -14.36 -7.24
N PHE A 193 5.56 -14.78 -6.16
CA PHE A 193 5.37 -14.03 -4.94
C PHE A 193 6.01 -14.80 -3.76
N PRO A 194 6.45 -14.14 -2.72
CA PRO A 194 6.40 -12.69 -2.48
C PRO A 194 7.40 -11.90 -3.31
N LEU A 195 7.03 -10.67 -3.71
CA LEU A 195 7.95 -9.71 -4.32
C LEU A 195 8.71 -8.96 -3.23
N LEU A 196 10.01 -8.79 -3.42
CA LEU A 196 10.82 -7.92 -2.59
C LEU A 196 11.02 -6.59 -3.29
N TYR A 197 10.84 -5.50 -2.55
CA TYR A 197 11.03 -4.16 -3.09
C TYR A 197 11.50 -3.18 -2.02
N LYS A 198 11.92 -2.01 -2.47
CA LYS A 198 12.40 -0.93 -1.61
C LYS A 198 12.13 0.41 -2.27
N TYR A 199 11.84 1.41 -1.45
CA TYR A 199 11.75 2.77 -1.96
C TYR A 199 13.14 3.39 -2.09
N VAL A 200 13.25 4.29 -3.07
CA VAL A 200 14.48 5.05 -3.34
C VAL A 200 14.16 6.52 -3.43
N ILE A 201 15.06 7.34 -2.93
CA ILE A 201 15.01 8.79 -3.08
C ILE A 201 15.80 9.15 -4.32
N VAL A 202 15.18 9.92 -5.20
CA VAL A 202 15.68 10.26 -6.51
C VAL A 202 15.74 11.78 -6.64
N ASP A 203 16.76 12.28 -7.28
CA ASP A 203 16.84 13.67 -7.68
C ASP A 203 15.92 13.93 -8.88
N SER A 204 14.97 14.86 -8.75
CA SER A 204 13.95 15.13 -9.76
C SER A 204 14.52 15.71 -11.05
N ASP A 205 15.60 16.48 -10.96
CA ASP A 205 16.19 17.21 -12.07
C ASP A 205 17.13 16.32 -12.90
N THR A 206 17.98 15.56 -12.20
CA THR A 206 18.95 14.68 -12.84
C THR A 206 18.44 13.27 -13.06
N ARG A 207 17.31 12.89 -12.45
CA ARG A 207 16.73 11.54 -12.41
C ARG A 207 17.70 10.47 -11.91
N LYS A 208 18.67 10.86 -11.11
CA LYS A 208 19.62 9.94 -10.49
C LYS A 208 19.14 9.56 -9.10
N MET A 209 19.29 8.28 -8.79
CA MET A 209 19.05 7.79 -7.44
C MET A 209 20.09 8.40 -6.49
N LYS A 210 19.63 8.89 -5.33
CA LYS A 210 20.46 9.46 -4.26
C LYS A 210 20.64 8.50 -3.11
N TYR A 211 19.51 7.97 -2.60
CA TYR A 211 19.52 7.14 -1.38
C TYR A 211 18.52 5.99 -1.50
N TRP A 212 18.86 4.90 -0.84
CA TRP A 212 17.89 3.84 -0.51
C TRP A 212 17.10 4.20 0.75
N GLU A 213 15.87 3.73 0.86
CA GLU A 213 15.20 3.74 2.16
C GLU A 213 15.97 2.87 3.15
N ARG A 214 15.90 3.22 4.44
CA ARG A 214 16.59 2.51 5.52
C ARG A 214 15.91 1.20 5.87
N GLY A 215 16.68 0.23 6.39
CA GLY A 215 16.20 -1.05 6.91
C GLY A 215 16.00 -2.10 5.82
N ASP A 216 15.29 -3.16 6.15
CA ASP A 216 15.08 -4.33 5.28
C ASP A 216 14.20 -4.04 4.07
N ASN A 217 14.29 -4.89 3.05
CA ASN A 217 13.40 -4.86 1.91
C ASN A 217 11.94 -5.05 2.36
N ARG A 218 11.05 -4.40 1.66
CA ARG A 218 9.61 -4.61 1.84
C ARG A 218 9.19 -5.84 1.07
N THR A 219 8.10 -6.43 1.53
CA THR A 219 7.58 -7.67 0.95
C THR A 219 6.13 -7.46 0.53
N LEU A 220 5.83 -7.66 -0.74
CA LEU A 220 4.47 -7.76 -1.23
C LEU A 220 4.09 -9.24 -1.35
N ARG A 221 3.06 -9.63 -0.61
CA ARG A 221 2.49 -10.98 -0.69
C ARG A 221 1.29 -10.96 -1.62
N ALA A 222 1.20 -11.92 -2.52
CA ALA A 222 -0.06 -12.21 -3.19
C ALA A 222 -0.87 -13.17 -2.34
N VAL A 223 -2.17 -13.02 -2.37
CA VAL A 223 -3.06 -13.73 -1.46
C VAL A 223 -3.90 -14.80 -2.15
N ASP A 224 -3.98 -14.81 -3.47
CA ASP A 224 -4.81 -15.80 -4.18
C ASP A 224 -4.09 -16.43 -5.37
N ASP A 225 -4.30 -17.71 -5.56
CA ASP A 225 -3.67 -18.54 -6.60
C ASP A 225 -4.14 -18.26 -8.03
N THR A 226 -5.17 -17.42 -8.22
CA THR A 226 -5.72 -17.12 -9.55
C THR A 226 -6.03 -15.63 -9.72
N PRO A 227 -5.06 -14.82 -10.14
CA PRO A 227 -5.30 -13.41 -10.42
C PRO A 227 -6.04 -13.24 -11.75
N GLN A 228 -7.34 -13.04 -11.73
CA GLN A 228 -8.10 -12.58 -12.88
C GLN A 228 -8.84 -11.29 -12.53
N ASN A 229 -8.60 -10.24 -13.32
CA ASN A 229 -9.25 -8.93 -13.16
C ASN A 229 -9.17 -8.34 -11.74
N LYS A 230 -8.00 -8.44 -11.11
CA LYS A 230 -7.78 -8.04 -9.73
C LYS A 230 -6.82 -6.86 -9.61
N VAL A 231 -7.10 -5.99 -8.65
CA VAL A 231 -6.21 -4.91 -8.23
C VAL A 231 -5.81 -5.13 -6.77
N ILE A 232 -4.55 -5.25 -6.52
CA ILE A 232 -3.98 -5.29 -5.17
C ILE A 232 -3.48 -3.89 -4.85
N VAL A 233 -4.01 -3.27 -3.82
CA VAL A 233 -3.58 -1.96 -3.33
C VAL A 233 -2.82 -2.18 -2.03
N HIS A 234 -1.54 -1.85 -2.03
CA HIS A 234 -0.70 -1.95 -0.85
C HIS A 234 -0.35 -0.56 -0.34
N ASN A 235 -0.88 -0.23 0.83
CA ASN A 235 -0.63 1.04 1.48
C ASN A 235 0.49 0.87 2.50
N ASP A 236 1.69 1.18 2.08
CA ASP A 236 2.87 1.10 2.91
C ASP A 236 2.88 2.18 4.00
N ASN A 237 3.60 1.86 5.05
CA ASN A 237 3.97 2.85 6.06
C ASN A 237 4.91 3.91 5.46
N THR A 238 5.29 4.86 6.28
CA THR A 238 6.25 5.91 5.92
C THR A 238 7.53 5.33 5.35
N VAL A 239 8.00 5.92 4.24
CA VAL A 239 9.33 5.66 3.68
C VAL A 239 10.39 6.07 4.69
N ARG A 240 11.31 5.16 5.00
CA ARG A 240 12.34 5.33 6.02
C ARG A 240 13.53 6.11 5.44
N ILE A 241 13.36 7.42 5.28
CA ILE A 241 14.41 8.29 4.72
C ILE A 241 15.54 8.45 5.75
N SER A 242 16.79 8.19 5.33
CA SER A 242 18.00 8.51 6.07
C SER A 242 18.98 9.20 5.13
N ARG A 243 19.62 10.25 5.63
CA ARG A 243 20.65 11.00 4.88
C ARG A 243 22.05 10.76 5.42
N ASP A 244 22.21 9.80 6.33
CA ASP A 244 23.50 9.44 6.88
C ASP A 244 24.34 8.73 5.80
N ALA A 245 25.54 9.23 5.53
CA ALA A 245 26.44 8.73 4.49
C ALA A 245 26.76 7.22 4.60
N ILE A 246 26.56 6.62 5.76
CA ILE A 246 26.75 5.20 6.02
C ILE A 246 25.76 4.33 5.23
N TYR A 247 24.61 4.87 4.81
CA TYR A 247 23.58 4.15 4.08
C TYR A 247 23.70 4.24 2.55
N GLU A 248 24.55 5.13 2.03
CA GLU A 248 24.80 5.23 0.59
C GLU A 248 25.45 3.96 0.01
N ALA A 249 26.15 3.19 0.83
CA ALA A 249 27.08 2.16 0.39
C ALA A 249 26.61 0.71 0.60
N LYS A 250 25.54 0.45 1.34
CA LYS A 250 25.08 -0.92 1.58
C LYS A 250 23.83 -1.24 0.78
N MET A 251 24.00 -1.42 -0.53
CA MET A 251 23.19 -2.41 -1.22
C MET A 251 23.38 -3.76 -0.51
N PRO A 252 22.32 -4.56 -0.29
CA PRO A 252 22.51 -5.99 -0.20
C PRO A 252 23.34 -6.33 -1.44
N SER A 253 24.54 -6.86 -1.27
CA SER A 253 25.34 -7.25 -2.43
C SER A 253 24.51 -8.25 -3.22
N VAL A 254 24.52 -8.18 -4.54
CA VAL A 254 23.89 -9.18 -5.43
C VAL A 254 24.28 -10.60 -4.98
N ARG A 255 25.45 -10.78 -4.35
CA ARG A 255 25.90 -12.00 -3.71
C ARG A 255 25.07 -12.48 -2.51
N GLU A 256 24.63 -11.57 -1.62
CA GLU A 256 23.81 -11.97 -0.46
C GLU A 256 22.40 -12.39 -0.88
N ASP A 257 21.88 -11.78 -1.95
CA ASP A 257 20.60 -12.20 -2.52
C ASP A 257 20.73 -13.47 -3.36
N GLU A 258 21.86 -13.70 -4.04
CA GLU A 258 22.18 -14.95 -4.70
C GLU A 258 22.38 -16.10 -3.70
N GLU A 259 23.06 -15.86 -2.57
CA GLU A 259 23.22 -16.85 -1.50
C GLU A 259 21.90 -17.17 -0.80
N ARG A 260 21.02 -16.18 -0.56
CA ARG A 260 19.66 -16.40 -0.03
C ARG A 260 18.80 -17.16 -1.02
N ASN A 261 18.86 -16.83 -2.30
CA ASN A 261 18.12 -17.52 -3.35
C ASN A 261 18.65 -18.95 -3.53
N GLN A 262 19.95 -19.16 -3.45
CA GLN A 262 20.56 -20.48 -3.50
C GLN A 262 20.16 -21.32 -2.29
N ALA A 263 20.19 -20.77 -1.08
CA ALA A 263 19.75 -21.45 0.13
C ALA A 263 18.25 -21.81 0.08
N SER A 264 17.42 -20.93 -0.48
CA SER A 264 15.98 -21.20 -0.70
C SER A 264 15.75 -22.28 -1.75
N TYR A 265 16.58 -22.31 -2.80
CA TYR A 265 16.51 -23.33 -3.86
C TYR A 265 16.95 -24.70 -3.34
N ASP A 266 18.00 -24.74 -2.55
CA ASP A 266 18.51 -25.96 -1.93
C ASP A 266 17.54 -26.53 -0.89
N TYR A 267 16.85 -25.67 -0.13
CA TYR A 267 15.79 -26.08 0.79
C TYR A 267 14.59 -26.70 0.07
N LYS A 268 14.19 -26.14 -1.09
CA LYS A 268 13.13 -26.73 -1.93
C LYS A 268 13.55 -28.07 -2.51
N LYS A 269 14.81 -28.23 -2.90
CA LYS A 269 15.35 -29.47 -3.46
C LYS A 269 15.43 -30.60 -2.44
N LEU A 270 15.77 -30.27 -1.20
CA LEU A 270 15.77 -31.24 -0.08
C LEU A 270 14.34 -31.73 0.23
N ARG A 271 13.34 -30.85 0.19
CA ARG A 271 11.94 -31.23 0.45
C ARG A 271 11.32 -32.12 -0.64
N THR A 272 11.75 -31.97 -1.90
CA THR A 272 11.31 -32.84 -3.01
C THR A 272 11.99 -34.21 -3.01
N SER A 273 13.20 -34.32 -2.47
CA SER A 273 13.90 -35.61 -2.36
C SER A 273 13.36 -36.50 -1.22
N ASP A 274 12.82 -35.90 -0.15
CA ASP A 274 12.20 -36.65 0.94
C ASP A 274 10.82 -37.22 0.60
N ASN A 275 10.09 -36.61 -0.34
CA ASN A 275 8.80 -37.12 -0.80
C ASN A 275 8.88 -38.20 -1.87
N GLN A 276 10.07 -38.57 -2.32
CA GLN A 276 10.29 -39.68 -3.26
C GLN A 276 10.79 -40.96 -2.58
N ARG A 277 10.83 -40.99 -1.24
CA ARG A 277 11.26 -42.16 -0.44
C ARG A 277 10.16 -42.70 0.49
N ILE A 278 8.91 -42.71 0.02
CA ILE A 278 7.84 -43.50 0.66
C ILE A 278 7.17 -44.34 -0.42
#